data_cb3b79084b7a81d25b44c3c22ae7fd4c
#
_entry.id   cb3b79084b7a81d25b44c3c22ae7fd4c
#
_cell.length_a   1.000
_cell.length_b   1.000
_cell.length_c   1.000
_cell.angle_alpha   90.00
_cell.angle_beta   90.00
_cell.angle_gamma   90.00
#
_symmetry.space_group_name_H-M   'P 1'
#
loop_
_entity.id
_entity.type
_entity.pdbx_description
1 polymer ?
#
loop_
_entity_poly.entity_id
_entity_poly.type
_entity_poly.pdbx_seq_one_letter_code
_entity_poly.pdbx_strand_id
1 'polypeptide(L)'
;MKEILYPEQKEYLKSFDNETDKLLLEMEEFSDKNNVPILSRDSARLMELLIQMNRPERVLELGTAIAYTTIRIAGNLKKGGKIHTIEFSEDNEKLAKVYVKKSGLSKRIKLIFGDAKEVMPTLKKKYDFIFLDADKEDYLTLFEQAMKLLKKNGVLFVDNLLWHGYAASKEVPEKYTTSTKFIRDFNKIFMNHPQLKTTLLPVGDGIGLGIRIK
;
A
#
# COMPACT_ATOMS: atom_id res chain seq x y z
N MET A 1 10.20 18.00 -4.23
CA MET A 1 8.83 17.44 -4.16
C MET A 1 7.87 18.60 -4.00
N LYS A 2 6.72 18.56 -4.68
CA LYS A 2 5.65 19.52 -4.44
C LYS A 2 4.81 18.99 -3.27
N GLU A 3 4.70 19.77 -2.20
CA GLU A 3 3.92 19.37 -1.03
C GLU A 3 2.42 19.38 -1.34
N ILE A 4 1.71 18.38 -0.84
CA ILE A 4 0.25 18.23 -1.00
C ILE A 4 -0.47 19.11 0.02
N LEU A 5 0.11 19.25 1.21
CA LEU A 5 -0.38 20.08 2.30
C LEU A 5 0.54 21.28 2.50
N TYR A 6 -0.02 22.40 2.97
CA TYR A 6 0.79 23.52 3.44
C TYR A 6 1.63 23.11 4.66
N PRO A 7 2.84 23.68 4.83
CA PRO A 7 3.74 23.30 5.93
C PRO A 7 3.09 23.33 7.32
N GLU A 8 2.30 24.37 7.60
CA GLU A 8 1.62 24.53 8.88
C GLU A 8 0.57 23.45 9.13
N GLN A 9 -0.13 23.03 8.09
CA GLN A 9 -1.10 21.94 8.18
C GLN A 9 -0.39 20.61 8.42
N LYS A 10 0.74 20.40 7.78
CA LYS A 10 1.55 19.19 7.96
C LYS A 10 2.10 19.09 9.38
N GLU A 11 2.62 20.20 9.93
CA GLU A 11 3.09 20.24 11.31
C GLU A 11 1.95 20.03 12.31
N TYR A 12 0.81 20.66 12.08
CA TYR A 12 -0.37 20.48 12.91
C TYR A 12 -0.81 19.01 12.95
N LEU A 13 -0.94 18.34 11.80
CA LEU A 13 -1.29 16.92 11.74
C LEU A 13 -0.22 16.06 12.42
N LYS A 14 1.06 16.36 12.22
CA LYS A 14 2.16 15.65 12.86
C LYS A 14 2.14 15.77 14.40
N SER A 15 1.59 16.86 14.95
CA SER A 15 1.47 17.02 16.41
C SER A 15 0.53 16.01 17.06
N PHE A 16 -0.34 15.36 16.30
CA PHE A 16 -1.21 14.26 16.74
C PHE A 16 -0.60 12.88 16.52
N ASP A 17 0.62 12.83 15.97
CA ASP A 17 1.31 11.58 15.73
C ASP A 17 1.87 11.02 17.04
N ASN A 18 1.29 9.88 17.49
CA ASN A 18 1.58 9.28 18.78
C ASN A 18 1.87 7.77 18.63
N GLU A 19 2.68 7.38 17.64
CA GLU A 19 3.10 5.99 17.53
C GLU A 19 3.87 5.57 18.79
N THR A 20 3.46 4.45 19.39
CA THR A 20 4.04 3.92 20.63
C THR A 20 4.56 2.49 20.49
N ASP A 21 4.27 1.83 19.38
CA ASP A 21 4.78 0.48 19.12
C ASP A 21 6.28 0.57 18.82
N LYS A 22 7.07 -0.02 19.72
CA LYS A 22 8.54 0.02 19.65
C LYS A 22 9.09 -0.64 18.40
N LEU A 23 8.44 -1.68 17.91
CA LEU A 23 8.87 -2.36 16.68
C LEU A 23 8.62 -1.47 15.45
N LEU A 24 7.46 -0.82 15.39
CA LEU A 24 7.17 0.10 14.28
C LEU A 24 8.11 1.29 14.29
N LEU A 25 8.42 1.86 15.45
CA LEU A 25 9.42 2.94 15.59
C LEU A 25 10.82 2.48 15.18
N GLU A 26 11.25 1.27 15.56
CA GLU A 26 12.52 0.67 15.08
C GLU A 26 12.55 0.55 13.56
N MET A 27 11.44 0.12 12.94
CA MET A 27 11.34 -0.05 11.49
C MET A 27 11.36 1.28 10.74
N GLU A 28 10.75 2.32 11.28
CA GLU A 28 10.78 3.68 10.73
C GLU A 28 12.19 4.28 10.81
N GLU A 29 12.86 4.13 11.95
CA GLU A 29 14.25 4.55 12.10
C GLU A 29 15.18 3.82 11.12
N PHE A 30 14.97 2.52 10.93
CA PHE A 30 15.70 1.73 9.94
C PHE A 30 15.45 2.22 8.51
N SER A 31 14.18 2.48 8.17
CA SER A 31 13.75 3.01 6.87
C SER A 31 14.46 4.35 6.56
N ASP A 32 14.42 5.29 7.50
CA ASP A 32 15.05 6.60 7.35
C ASP A 32 16.58 6.50 7.16
N LYS A 33 17.24 5.66 7.96
CA LYS A 33 18.71 5.47 7.89
C LYS A 33 19.17 4.80 6.60
N ASN A 34 18.37 3.90 6.04
CA ASN A 34 18.74 3.08 4.90
C ASN A 34 18.03 3.49 3.60
N ASN A 35 17.22 4.56 3.62
CA ASN A 35 16.42 5.03 2.49
C ASN A 35 15.49 3.93 1.92
N VAL A 36 14.92 3.08 2.78
CA VAL A 36 13.94 2.08 2.38
C VAL A 36 12.56 2.73 2.40
N PRO A 37 11.83 2.76 1.28
CA PRO A 37 10.49 3.37 1.28
C PRO A 37 9.52 2.53 2.11
N ILE A 38 8.74 3.21 2.96
CA ILE A 38 7.61 2.63 3.71
C ILE A 38 6.41 3.54 3.60
N LEU A 39 5.23 3.01 3.82
CA LEU A 39 3.97 3.77 3.82
C LEU A 39 4.02 4.86 4.90
N SER A 40 3.58 6.08 4.58
CA SER A 40 3.50 7.16 5.57
C SER A 40 2.55 6.79 6.71
N ARG A 41 2.80 7.33 7.92
CA ARG A 41 1.95 7.05 9.09
C ARG A 41 0.49 7.44 8.88
N ASP A 42 0.22 8.57 8.22
CA ASP A 42 -1.15 9.00 7.94
C ASP A 42 -1.88 8.01 7.03
N SER A 43 -1.19 7.54 5.96
CA SER A 43 -1.73 6.51 5.06
C SER A 43 -1.91 5.17 5.78
N ALA A 44 -0.95 4.80 6.63
CA ALA A 44 -1.01 3.56 7.41
C ALA A 44 -2.17 3.58 8.42
N ARG A 45 -2.40 4.70 9.12
CA ARG A 45 -3.54 4.88 10.04
C ARG A 45 -4.88 4.82 9.31
N LEU A 46 -4.99 5.47 8.16
CA LEU A 46 -6.18 5.35 7.32
C LEU A 46 -6.43 3.89 6.94
N MET A 47 -5.39 3.17 6.52
CA MET A 47 -5.48 1.75 6.19
C MET A 47 -5.93 0.90 7.40
N GLU A 48 -5.35 1.12 8.58
CA GLU A 48 -5.72 0.41 9.80
C GLU A 48 -7.21 0.61 10.15
N LEU A 49 -7.72 1.84 10.07
CA LEU A 49 -9.14 2.13 10.28
C LEU A 49 -10.02 1.39 9.28
N LEU A 50 -9.64 1.38 7.99
CA LEU A 50 -10.37 0.64 6.96
C LEU A 50 -10.34 -0.87 7.18
N ILE A 51 -9.22 -1.43 7.63
CA ILE A 51 -9.09 -2.85 8.00
C ILE A 51 -10.01 -3.18 9.18
N GLN A 52 -10.03 -2.34 10.21
CA GLN A 52 -10.91 -2.54 11.38
C GLN A 52 -12.40 -2.43 11.03
N MET A 53 -12.77 -1.47 10.17
CA MET A 53 -14.15 -1.28 9.72
C MET A 53 -14.61 -2.40 8.79
N ASN A 54 -13.79 -2.79 7.82
CA ASN A 54 -14.13 -3.81 6.82
C ASN A 54 -14.01 -5.24 7.39
N ARG A 55 -13.15 -5.45 8.41
CA ARG A 55 -12.88 -6.75 9.06
C ARG A 55 -12.54 -7.87 8.06
N PRO A 56 -11.57 -7.68 7.16
CA PRO A 56 -11.25 -8.63 6.11
C PRO A 56 -10.76 -9.96 6.68
N GLU A 57 -11.11 -11.07 6.00
CA GLU A 57 -10.55 -12.40 6.29
C GLU A 57 -9.23 -12.62 5.58
N ARG A 58 -9.13 -12.08 4.37
CA ARG A 58 -7.93 -12.21 3.53
C ARG A 58 -7.56 -10.88 2.93
N VAL A 59 -6.31 -10.48 3.17
CA VAL A 59 -5.67 -9.31 2.58
C VAL A 59 -4.58 -9.77 1.64
N LEU A 60 -4.42 -9.09 0.51
CA LEU A 60 -3.27 -9.20 -0.39
C LEU A 60 -2.54 -7.87 -0.40
N GLU A 61 -1.24 -7.91 -0.23
CA GLU A 61 -0.33 -6.78 -0.35
C GLU A 61 0.66 -7.03 -1.49
N LEU A 62 0.85 -6.04 -2.34
CA LEU A 62 1.79 -6.04 -3.44
C LEU A 62 2.89 -5.02 -3.13
N GLY A 63 4.10 -5.51 -2.85
CA GLY A 63 5.21 -4.73 -2.30
C GLY A 63 5.29 -4.85 -0.78
N THR A 64 6.12 -5.79 -0.29
CA THR A 64 6.31 -6.03 1.14
C THR A 64 7.33 -5.06 1.73
N ALA A 65 8.37 -4.71 0.97
CA ALA A 65 9.58 -4.04 1.45
C ALA A 65 10.09 -4.72 2.74
N ILE A 66 10.25 -3.98 3.83
CA ILE A 66 10.68 -4.54 5.13
C ILE A 66 9.52 -5.08 5.99
N ALA A 67 8.32 -5.22 5.43
CA ALA A 67 7.08 -5.67 6.08
C ALA A 67 6.45 -4.66 7.09
N TYR A 68 6.75 -3.38 6.98
CA TYR A 68 6.16 -2.36 7.86
C TYR A 68 4.63 -2.34 7.74
N THR A 69 4.11 -2.15 6.54
CA THR A 69 2.67 -2.14 6.27
C THR A 69 2.04 -3.51 6.52
N THR A 70 2.74 -4.58 6.16
CA THR A 70 2.32 -5.97 6.43
C THR A 70 2.01 -6.21 7.90
N ILE A 71 2.91 -5.76 8.80
CA ILE A 71 2.77 -5.94 10.25
C ILE A 71 1.61 -5.10 10.79
N ARG A 72 1.47 -3.85 10.33
CA ARG A 72 0.35 -2.97 10.69
C ARG A 72 -0.99 -3.58 10.29
N ILE A 73 -1.10 -4.08 9.05
CA ILE A 73 -2.31 -4.79 8.59
C ILE A 73 -2.56 -6.03 9.47
N ALA A 74 -1.55 -6.89 9.66
CA ALA A 74 -1.70 -8.14 10.41
C ALA A 74 -2.12 -7.92 11.86
N GLY A 75 -1.64 -6.85 12.51
CA GLY A 75 -2.02 -6.44 13.86
C GLY A 75 -3.50 -6.07 13.98
N ASN A 76 -4.04 -5.46 12.93
CA ASN A 76 -5.41 -4.94 12.87
C ASN A 76 -6.44 -5.94 12.30
N LEU A 77 -6.02 -7.13 11.83
CA LEU A 77 -6.94 -8.15 11.34
C LEU A 77 -7.78 -8.75 12.45
N LYS A 78 -9.04 -9.08 12.14
CA LYS A 78 -9.87 -9.89 13.04
C LYS A 78 -9.24 -11.25 13.35
N LYS A 79 -9.72 -11.92 14.40
CA LYS A 79 -9.28 -13.29 14.74
C LYS A 79 -9.44 -14.22 13.53
N GLY A 80 -8.38 -14.93 13.18
CA GLY A 80 -8.35 -15.83 12.00
C GLY A 80 -8.02 -15.14 10.66
N GLY A 81 -8.01 -13.82 10.61
CA GLY A 81 -7.63 -13.08 9.41
C GLY A 81 -6.17 -13.33 9.00
N LYS A 82 -5.91 -13.31 7.71
CA LYS A 82 -4.60 -13.58 7.09
C LYS A 82 -4.24 -12.50 6.07
N ILE A 83 -2.97 -12.20 5.99
CA ILE A 83 -2.39 -11.41 4.90
C ILE A 83 -1.41 -12.26 4.09
N HIS A 84 -1.52 -12.19 2.77
CA HIS A 84 -0.50 -12.61 1.82
C HIS A 84 0.19 -11.35 1.31
N THR A 85 1.50 -11.35 1.32
CA THR A 85 2.30 -10.23 0.82
C THR A 85 3.36 -10.74 -0.14
N ILE A 86 3.59 -10.01 -1.23
CA ILE A 86 4.47 -10.42 -2.32
C ILE A 86 5.65 -9.47 -2.38
N GLU A 87 6.87 -10.04 -2.44
CA GLU A 87 8.13 -9.31 -2.54
C GLU A 87 9.05 -9.98 -3.56
N PHE A 88 9.65 -9.21 -4.45
CA PHE A 88 10.58 -9.73 -5.45
C PHE A 88 12.05 -9.52 -5.11
N SER A 89 12.37 -8.59 -4.21
CA SER A 89 13.73 -8.32 -3.76
C SER A 89 14.14 -9.33 -2.67
N GLU A 90 15.21 -10.09 -2.91
CA GLU A 90 15.74 -11.04 -1.91
C GLU A 90 16.16 -10.34 -0.61
N ASP A 91 16.73 -9.13 -0.71
CA ASP A 91 17.22 -8.42 0.46
C ASP A 91 16.06 -7.88 1.30
N ASN A 92 15.01 -7.36 0.66
CA ASN A 92 13.79 -6.99 1.35
C ASN A 92 13.11 -8.21 1.98
N GLU A 93 13.04 -9.34 1.29
CA GLU A 93 12.45 -10.58 1.83
C GLU A 93 13.18 -11.05 3.10
N LYS A 94 14.51 -10.99 3.12
CA LYS A 94 15.32 -11.34 4.30
C LYS A 94 14.98 -10.45 5.49
N LEU A 95 14.92 -9.12 5.26
CA LEU A 95 14.56 -8.14 6.29
C LEU A 95 13.12 -8.33 6.76
N ALA A 96 12.18 -8.50 5.82
CA ALA A 96 10.78 -8.77 6.13
C ALA A 96 10.61 -10.00 7.03
N LYS A 97 11.32 -11.10 6.76
CA LYS A 97 11.30 -12.31 7.61
C LYS A 97 11.74 -12.02 9.05
N VAL A 98 12.76 -11.17 9.22
CA VAL A 98 13.25 -10.78 10.56
C VAL A 98 12.16 -9.98 11.29
N TYR A 99 11.59 -8.96 10.67
CA TYR A 99 10.58 -8.12 11.31
C TYR A 99 9.25 -8.85 11.54
N VAL A 100 8.83 -9.71 10.61
CA VAL A 100 7.65 -10.59 10.81
C VAL A 100 7.85 -11.52 12.01
N LYS A 101 9.05 -12.05 12.20
CA LYS A 101 9.36 -12.87 13.39
C LYS A 101 9.32 -12.03 14.67
N LYS A 102 9.94 -10.84 14.68
CA LYS A 102 9.94 -9.91 15.82
C LYS A 102 8.52 -9.48 16.23
N SER A 103 7.62 -9.30 15.26
CA SER A 103 6.24 -8.88 15.53
C SER A 103 5.37 -9.92 16.26
N GLY A 104 5.78 -11.19 16.28
CA GLY A 104 4.96 -12.29 16.81
C GLY A 104 3.74 -12.64 15.93
N LEU A 105 3.56 -12.00 14.78
CA LEU A 105 2.40 -12.15 13.90
C LEU A 105 2.60 -13.16 12.76
N SER A 106 3.68 -13.94 12.76
CA SER A 106 4.03 -14.90 11.70
C SER A 106 2.89 -15.86 11.33
N LYS A 107 2.02 -16.20 12.29
CA LYS A 107 0.86 -17.07 12.03
C LYS A 107 -0.23 -16.39 11.17
N ARG A 108 -0.21 -15.07 11.04
CA ARG A 108 -1.17 -14.28 10.24
C ARG A 108 -0.62 -13.88 8.88
N ILE A 109 0.70 -13.89 8.71
CA ILE A 109 1.42 -13.35 7.55
C ILE A 109 1.97 -14.50 6.72
N LYS A 110 1.70 -14.47 5.42
CA LYS A 110 2.33 -15.36 4.43
C LYS A 110 3.16 -14.49 3.48
N LEU A 111 4.48 -14.51 3.64
CA LEU A 111 5.41 -13.94 2.67
C LEU A 111 5.48 -14.85 1.44
N ILE A 112 5.40 -14.26 0.25
CA ILE A 112 5.52 -14.94 -1.03
C ILE A 112 6.62 -14.22 -1.81
N PHE A 113 7.72 -14.92 -2.06
CA PHE A 113 8.81 -14.40 -2.86
C PHE A 113 8.51 -14.56 -4.36
N GLY A 114 8.71 -13.50 -5.14
CA GLY A 114 8.56 -13.49 -6.59
C GLY A 114 7.99 -12.18 -7.14
N ASP A 115 8.02 -12.04 -8.46
CA ASP A 115 7.38 -10.92 -9.16
C ASP A 115 5.86 -11.02 -9.01
N ALA A 116 5.22 -9.93 -8.56
CA ALA A 116 3.79 -9.89 -8.36
C ALA A 116 3.00 -10.21 -9.64
N LYS A 117 3.49 -9.80 -10.81
CA LYS A 117 2.87 -10.09 -12.12
C LYS A 117 2.80 -11.59 -12.41
N GLU A 118 3.79 -12.35 -11.94
CA GLU A 118 3.85 -13.80 -12.12
C GLU A 118 3.15 -14.56 -10.99
N VAL A 119 3.25 -14.07 -9.75
CA VAL A 119 2.66 -14.72 -8.57
C VAL A 119 1.15 -14.58 -8.55
N MET A 120 0.59 -13.40 -8.82
CA MET A 120 -0.85 -13.15 -8.70
C MET A 120 -1.72 -14.08 -9.54
N PRO A 121 -1.37 -14.42 -10.81
CA PRO A 121 -2.15 -15.38 -11.61
C PRO A 121 -2.21 -16.79 -10.99
N THR A 122 -1.26 -17.17 -10.13
CA THR A 122 -1.23 -18.47 -9.46
C THR A 122 -2.12 -18.54 -8.22
N LEU A 123 -2.57 -17.37 -7.71
CA LEU A 123 -3.36 -17.28 -6.49
C LEU A 123 -4.79 -17.75 -6.73
N LYS A 124 -5.21 -18.79 -6.02
CA LYS A 124 -6.56 -19.38 -6.14
C LYS A 124 -7.60 -18.74 -5.21
N LYS A 125 -7.15 -17.94 -4.26
CA LYS A 125 -8.04 -17.32 -3.26
C LYS A 125 -8.47 -15.93 -3.71
N LYS A 126 -9.68 -15.52 -3.32
CA LYS A 126 -10.15 -14.14 -3.43
C LYS A 126 -9.86 -13.39 -2.14
N TYR A 127 -9.75 -12.07 -2.24
CA TYR A 127 -9.36 -11.19 -1.15
C TYR A 127 -10.45 -10.16 -0.85
N ASP A 128 -10.60 -9.84 0.41
CA ASP A 128 -11.54 -8.83 0.90
C ASP A 128 -10.94 -7.43 0.82
N PHE A 129 -9.60 -7.37 0.87
CA PHE A 129 -8.82 -6.14 0.79
C PHE A 129 -7.55 -6.39 -0.01
N ILE A 130 -7.21 -5.50 -0.93
CA ILE A 130 -5.96 -5.53 -1.69
C ILE A 130 -5.25 -4.19 -1.53
N PHE A 131 -3.98 -4.22 -1.13
CA PHE A 131 -3.09 -3.07 -1.11
C PHE A 131 -2.10 -3.16 -2.28
N LEU A 132 -2.06 -2.12 -3.11
CA LEU A 132 -1.17 -2.00 -4.26
C LEU A 132 -0.17 -0.88 -3.99
N ASP A 133 1.09 -1.26 -3.80
CA ASP A 133 2.24 -0.38 -3.75
C ASP A 133 3.44 -1.08 -4.38
N ALA A 134 3.65 -0.81 -5.65
CA ALA A 134 4.66 -1.45 -6.50
C ALA A 134 5.32 -0.43 -7.42
N ASP A 135 6.13 -0.88 -8.37
CA ASP A 135 6.69 -0.04 -9.42
C ASP A 135 5.56 0.55 -10.28
N LYS A 136 5.67 1.86 -10.57
CA LYS A 136 4.56 2.63 -11.14
C LYS A 136 4.21 2.20 -12.59
N GLU A 137 5.17 1.65 -13.30
CA GLU A 137 4.99 1.05 -14.62
C GLU A 137 4.13 -0.22 -14.60
N ASP A 138 4.09 -0.91 -13.48
CA ASP A 138 3.34 -2.16 -13.30
C ASP A 138 1.90 -1.95 -12.77
N TYR A 139 1.56 -0.73 -12.35
CA TYR A 139 0.27 -0.44 -11.71
C TYR A 139 -0.93 -0.92 -12.50
N LEU A 140 -0.96 -0.68 -13.81
CA LEU A 140 -2.10 -1.08 -14.63
C LEU A 140 -2.24 -2.61 -14.69
N THR A 141 -1.14 -3.32 -14.95
CA THR A 141 -1.11 -4.78 -15.01
C THR A 141 -1.52 -5.41 -13.69
N LEU A 142 -0.94 -4.92 -12.57
CA LEU A 142 -1.26 -5.40 -11.23
C LEU A 142 -2.71 -5.08 -10.83
N PHE A 143 -3.23 -3.93 -11.22
CA PHE A 143 -4.61 -3.56 -11.01
C PHE A 143 -5.59 -4.50 -11.72
N GLU A 144 -5.35 -4.81 -13.00
CA GLU A 144 -6.19 -5.75 -13.75
C GLU A 144 -6.20 -7.15 -13.12
N GLN A 145 -5.04 -7.59 -12.61
CA GLN A 145 -4.94 -8.86 -11.88
C GLN A 145 -5.63 -8.78 -10.51
N ALA A 146 -5.47 -7.64 -9.79
CA ALA A 146 -6.14 -7.39 -8.52
C ALA A 146 -7.66 -7.42 -8.66
N MET A 147 -8.21 -6.85 -9.74
CA MET A 147 -9.65 -6.89 -10.03
C MET A 147 -10.16 -8.33 -10.21
N LYS A 148 -9.34 -9.24 -10.73
CA LYS A 148 -9.71 -10.67 -10.81
C LYS A 148 -9.72 -11.35 -9.45
N LEU A 149 -8.91 -10.88 -8.49
CA LEU A 149 -8.75 -11.47 -7.17
C LEU A 149 -9.62 -10.80 -6.09
N LEU A 150 -10.03 -9.54 -6.28
CA LEU A 150 -10.83 -8.79 -5.33
C LEU A 150 -12.26 -9.34 -5.30
N LYS A 151 -12.81 -9.53 -4.11
CA LYS A 151 -14.23 -9.91 -3.92
C LYS A 151 -15.17 -8.74 -4.23
N LYS A 152 -16.44 -9.05 -4.50
CA LYS A 152 -17.50 -8.03 -4.44
C LYS A 152 -17.55 -7.43 -3.03
N ASN A 153 -17.74 -6.13 -2.92
CA ASN A 153 -17.62 -5.30 -1.70
C ASN A 153 -16.21 -5.29 -1.10
N GLY A 154 -15.22 -5.88 -1.78
CA GLY A 154 -13.82 -5.80 -1.38
C GLY A 154 -13.24 -4.41 -1.63
N VAL A 155 -12.24 -4.05 -0.85
CA VAL A 155 -11.56 -2.77 -0.88
C VAL A 155 -10.24 -2.89 -1.63
N LEU A 156 -9.99 -1.97 -2.55
CA LEU A 156 -8.70 -1.75 -3.17
C LEU A 156 -8.12 -0.45 -2.63
N PHE A 157 -6.93 -0.52 -2.05
CA PHE A 157 -6.15 0.60 -1.53
C PHE A 157 -4.88 0.72 -2.37
N VAL A 158 -4.64 1.89 -2.95
CA VAL A 158 -3.51 2.13 -3.87
C VAL A 158 -2.73 3.34 -3.37
N ASP A 159 -1.42 3.21 -3.21
CA ASP A 159 -0.57 4.33 -2.77
C ASP A 159 0.01 5.13 -3.96
N ASN A 160 0.58 6.30 -3.66
CA ASN A 160 1.34 7.19 -4.54
C ASN A 160 0.57 7.75 -5.76
N LEU A 161 -0.74 7.93 -5.69
CA LEU A 161 -1.51 8.43 -6.82
C LEU A 161 -1.35 9.94 -7.09
N LEU A 162 -0.78 10.70 -6.16
CA LEU A 162 -0.35 12.09 -6.40
C LEU A 162 1.12 12.20 -6.80
N TRP A 163 1.92 11.17 -6.57
CA TRP A 163 3.28 11.01 -7.05
C TRP A 163 4.15 12.25 -6.81
N HIS A 164 4.43 12.52 -5.53
CA HIS A 164 5.17 13.71 -5.10
C HIS A 164 4.56 15.03 -5.61
N GLY A 165 3.24 15.05 -5.86
CA GLY A 165 2.52 16.18 -6.44
C GLY A 165 2.70 16.33 -7.96
N TYR A 166 3.51 15.49 -8.60
CA TYR A 166 3.75 15.57 -10.05
C TYR A 166 2.56 15.12 -10.90
N ALA A 167 1.68 14.29 -10.37
CA ALA A 167 0.46 13.90 -11.08
C ALA A 167 -0.37 15.11 -11.52
N ALA A 168 -0.43 16.17 -10.70
CA ALA A 168 -1.16 17.42 -10.99
C ALA A 168 -0.28 18.53 -11.61
N SER A 169 1.04 18.35 -11.68
CA SER A 169 1.98 19.40 -12.11
C SER A 169 2.13 19.47 -13.63
N LYS A 170 2.28 20.68 -14.17
CA LYS A 170 2.71 20.88 -15.57
C LYS A 170 4.21 20.64 -15.73
N GLU A 171 4.99 20.91 -14.70
CA GLU A 171 6.45 20.75 -14.69
C GLU A 171 6.81 19.50 -13.88
N VAL A 172 7.48 18.56 -14.53
CA VAL A 172 7.93 17.29 -13.96
C VAL A 172 9.42 17.15 -14.22
N PRO A 173 10.26 16.92 -13.19
CA PRO A 173 11.68 16.65 -13.41
C PRO A 173 11.88 15.43 -14.31
N GLU A 174 12.91 15.45 -15.14
CA GLU A 174 13.18 14.43 -16.16
C GLU A 174 13.13 13.00 -15.60
N LYS A 175 13.77 12.77 -14.45
CA LYS A 175 13.79 11.47 -13.76
C LYS A 175 12.42 10.93 -13.33
N TYR A 176 11.39 11.77 -13.24
CA TYR A 176 10.03 11.37 -12.86
C TYR A 176 9.03 11.41 -14.03
N THR A 177 9.47 11.80 -15.23
CA THR A 177 8.56 11.99 -16.38
C THR A 177 7.81 10.72 -16.73
N THR A 178 8.53 9.61 -16.84
CA THR A 178 7.97 8.31 -17.23
C THR A 178 6.98 7.79 -16.17
N SER A 179 7.39 7.73 -14.90
CA SER A 179 6.53 7.26 -13.81
C SER A 179 5.31 8.17 -13.59
N THR A 180 5.46 9.49 -13.76
CA THR A 180 4.33 10.43 -13.71
C THR A 180 3.31 10.16 -14.81
N LYS A 181 3.76 9.80 -16.01
CA LYS A 181 2.86 9.42 -17.10
C LYS A 181 2.07 8.16 -16.74
N PHE A 182 2.72 7.11 -16.24
CA PHE A 182 2.05 5.88 -15.80
C PHE A 182 0.99 6.16 -14.72
N ILE A 183 1.33 6.96 -13.70
CA ILE A 183 0.38 7.33 -12.64
C ILE A 183 -0.81 8.13 -13.20
N ARG A 184 -0.60 9.09 -14.07
CA ARG A 184 -1.70 9.86 -14.69
C ARG A 184 -2.64 8.97 -15.50
N ASP A 185 -2.10 8.04 -16.26
CA ASP A 185 -2.91 7.13 -17.08
C ASP A 185 -3.64 6.12 -16.18
N PHE A 186 -2.95 5.58 -15.17
CA PHE A 186 -3.58 4.74 -14.15
C PHE A 186 -4.73 5.46 -13.42
N ASN A 187 -4.51 6.69 -12.95
CA ASN A 187 -5.53 7.47 -12.25
C ASN A 187 -6.82 7.62 -13.08
N LYS A 188 -6.70 7.89 -14.39
CA LYS A 188 -7.86 7.98 -15.29
C LYS A 188 -8.63 6.66 -15.35
N ILE A 189 -7.91 5.54 -15.49
CA ILE A 189 -8.51 4.20 -15.58
C ILE A 189 -9.16 3.82 -14.25
N PHE A 190 -8.44 4.00 -13.14
CA PHE A 190 -8.92 3.69 -11.80
C PHE A 190 -10.18 4.48 -11.43
N MET A 191 -10.16 5.81 -11.62
CA MET A 191 -11.28 6.69 -11.26
C MET A 191 -12.53 6.48 -12.10
N ASN A 192 -12.41 5.95 -13.32
CA ASN A 192 -13.54 5.69 -14.22
C ASN A 192 -13.87 4.19 -14.36
N HIS A 193 -13.33 3.33 -13.50
CA HIS A 193 -13.50 1.89 -13.64
C HIS A 193 -14.95 1.46 -13.35
N PRO A 194 -15.66 0.78 -14.29
CA PRO A 194 -17.10 0.53 -14.19
C PRO A 194 -17.51 -0.45 -13.08
N GLN A 195 -16.59 -1.17 -12.52
CA GLN A 195 -16.83 -2.13 -11.43
C GLN A 195 -16.38 -1.62 -10.06
N LEU A 196 -15.89 -0.38 -9.97
CA LEU A 196 -15.43 0.23 -8.73
C LEU A 196 -16.19 1.51 -8.43
N LYS A 197 -16.47 1.75 -7.15
CA LYS A 197 -16.77 3.07 -6.62
C LYS A 197 -15.46 3.60 -6.02
N THR A 198 -14.92 4.68 -6.56
CA THR A 198 -13.57 5.15 -6.31
C THR A 198 -13.50 6.57 -5.76
N THR A 199 -12.45 6.87 -5.05
CA THR A 199 -12.02 8.24 -4.70
C THR A 199 -10.50 8.31 -4.65
N LEU A 200 -9.95 9.52 -4.83
CA LEU A 200 -8.56 9.83 -4.62
C LEU A 200 -8.46 10.79 -3.42
N LEU A 201 -7.75 10.40 -2.39
CA LEU A 201 -7.60 11.14 -1.14
C LEU A 201 -6.21 11.78 -1.06
N PRO A 202 -6.09 13.06 -0.64
CA PRO A 202 -4.81 13.73 -0.46
C PRO A 202 -4.17 13.36 0.90
N VAL A 203 -3.99 12.07 1.15
CA VAL A 203 -3.35 11.52 2.34
C VAL A 203 -2.03 10.89 1.91
N GLY A 204 -0.94 11.14 2.65
CA GLY A 204 0.39 10.72 2.25
C GLY A 204 0.78 11.25 0.86
N ASP A 205 1.20 10.37 -0.03
CA ASP A 205 1.49 10.69 -1.45
C ASP A 205 0.28 10.43 -2.38
N GLY A 206 -0.94 10.52 -1.82
CA GLY A 206 -2.19 10.33 -2.54
C GLY A 206 -2.67 8.88 -2.55
N ILE A 207 -3.77 8.63 -1.85
CA ILE A 207 -4.38 7.30 -1.74
C ILE A 207 -5.55 7.17 -2.69
N GLY A 208 -5.50 6.17 -3.57
CA GLY A 208 -6.66 5.67 -4.29
C GLY A 208 -7.43 4.66 -3.45
N LEU A 209 -8.70 4.95 -3.22
CA LEU A 209 -9.60 4.03 -2.52
C LEU A 209 -10.73 3.61 -3.44
N GLY A 210 -10.88 2.29 -3.64
CA GLY A 210 -11.93 1.72 -4.48
C GLY A 210 -12.69 0.60 -3.76
N ILE A 211 -14.01 0.55 -3.93
CA ILE A 211 -14.84 -0.57 -3.47
C ILE A 211 -15.41 -1.27 -4.69
N ARG A 212 -15.23 -2.59 -4.80
CA ARG A 212 -15.79 -3.38 -5.89
C ARG A 212 -17.30 -3.51 -5.75
N ILE A 213 -18.04 -3.00 -6.73
CA ILE A 213 -19.52 -2.99 -6.75
C ILE A 213 -20.14 -4.12 -7.58
N LYS A 214 -19.37 -4.69 -8.52
CA LYS A 214 -19.81 -5.77 -9.42
C LYS A 214 -18.80 -6.90 -9.51
#